data_b46f607ed942230d8210702627c0c817
#
_entry.id   b46f607ed942230d8210702627c0c817
#
_cell.length_a   1.000
_cell.length_b   1.000
_cell.length_c   1.000
_cell.angle_alpha   90.00
_cell.angle_beta   90.00
_cell.angle_gamma   90.00
#
_symmetry.space_group_name_H-M   'P 1'
#
loop_
_entity.id
_entity.type
_entity.pdbx_description
1 polymer ?
#
loop_
_entity_poly.entity_id
_entity_poly.type
_entity_poly.pdbx_seq_one_letter_code
_entity_poly.pdbx_strand_id
1 'polypeptide(L)'
;MVRPSVRSLRQSRLRSWIGYFLSFLIGSLLTLGGYIYLKEKFLSSSAFSQKVFIADQIINSQLYKIGISKQEISLRQSILKREGNFAWEQSHLKIQLPKSLSPSMIEENFKRSLSLLGKPFSIQSSQGSESLQLEVKVMDRATHQLTFLYSIPTTKIDLRPKMAIVIDDLGKENHISQEILHWDLPLTLSILPFTAHAKAIALEAHQRGKEVILHLPMEPHGYPKIEPGEGALLQEMEEEKLLRQLSKDIEAIPYIKGVSNHMGSRLMEDPEKMRIILSELKRRGLFFLDSRTTPQTVGLQTAKSLGLEAMERSLFLDNSPNKEDV
;
A
#
# COMPACT_ATOMS: atom_id res chain seq x y z
N MET A 1 95.18 26.59 -21.49
CA MET A 1 93.70 26.40 -21.58
C MET A 1 93.44 25.43 -22.71
N VAL A 2 93.06 24.21 -22.33
CA VAL A 2 92.73 23.15 -23.30
C VAL A 2 91.25 23.30 -23.70
N ARG A 3 90.95 23.59 -24.97
CA ARG A 3 89.54 23.63 -25.49
C ARG A 3 89.03 22.24 -25.60
N PRO A 4 87.83 21.94 -25.06
CA PRO A 4 87.21 20.61 -25.17
C PRO A 4 86.95 20.30 -26.64
N SER A 5 87.21 19.04 -27.03
CA SER A 5 87.07 18.61 -28.42
C SER A 5 85.59 18.60 -28.82
N VAL A 6 85.27 18.94 -30.07
CA VAL A 6 83.87 18.97 -30.62
C VAL A 6 83.12 17.62 -30.44
N ARG A 7 83.86 16.52 -30.34
CA ARG A 7 83.34 15.19 -30.09
C ARG A 7 82.74 15.04 -28.67
N SER A 8 83.34 15.63 -27.63
CA SER A 8 82.85 15.52 -26.23
C SER A 8 81.61 16.36 -26.03
N LEU A 9 81.47 17.50 -26.68
CA LEU A 9 80.26 18.33 -26.63
C LEU A 9 79.07 17.71 -27.35
N ARG A 10 79.29 16.96 -28.42
CA ARG A 10 78.21 16.22 -29.14
C ARG A 10 77.72 15.02 -28.36
N GLN A 11 78.59 14.30 -27.67
CA GLN A 11 78.22 13.20 -26.81
C GLN A 11 77.41 13.64 -25.54
N SER A 12 77.77 14.74 -24.92
CA SER A 12 77.09 15.29 -23.78
C SER A 12 75.70 15.79 -24.12
N ARG A 13 75.54 16.45 -25.29
CA ARG A 13 74.15 16.84 -25.78
C ARG A 13 73.34 15.68 -26.15
N LEU A 14 73.87 14.63 -26.76
CA LEU A 14 73.08 13.41 -27.08
C LEU A 14 72.59 12.70 -25.83
N ARG A 15 73.40 12.57 -24.77
CA ARG A 15 73.05 12.03 -23.49
C ARG A 15 71.95 12.85 -22.80
N SER A 16 72.03 14.16 -22.88
CA SER A 16 70.99 15.07 -22.35
C SER A 16 69.68 14.90 -23.09
N TRP A 17 69.65 14.80 -24.42
CA TRP A 17 68.48 14.58 -25.23
C TRP A 17 67.85 13.20 -24.97
N ILE A 18 68.58 12.15 -24.77
CA ILE A 18 68.11 10.80 -24.38
C ILE A 18 67.48 10.88 -22.99
N GLY A 19 68.06 11.62 -22.05
CA GLY A 19 67.50 11.83 -20.73
C GLY A 19 66.11 12.53 -20.76
N TYR A 20 65.97 13.59 -21.53
CA TYR A 20 64.75 14.31 -21.72
C TYR A 20 63.66 13.43 -22.42
N PHE A 21 64.10 12.69 -23.45
CA PHE A 21 63.18 11.75 -24.13
C PHE A 21 62.68 10.63 -23.23
N LEU A 22 63.54 10.04 -22.42
CA LEU A 22 63.16 9.02 -21.42
C LEU A 22 62.26 9.60 -20.34
N SER A 23 62.52 10.78 -19.83
CA SER A 23 61.65 11.44 -18.85
C SER A 23 60.30 11.77 -19.42
N PHE A 24 60.21 12.21 -20.68
CA PHE A 24 58.93 12.44 -21.38
C PHE A 24 58.17 11.13 -21.59
N LEU A 25 58.85 10.07 -21.96
CA LEU A 25 58.23 8.75 -22.19
C LEU A 25 57.68 8.14 -20.88
N ILE A 26 58.44 8.26 -19.78
CA ILE A 26 57.99 7.85 -18.43
C ILE A 26 56.80 8.70 -17.97
N GLY A 27 56.83 10.01 -18.16
CA GLY A 27 55.76 10.92 -17.84
C GLY A 27 54.48 10.57 -18.62
N SER A 28 54.59 10.30 -19.92
CA SER A 28 53.46 9.88 -20.78
C SER A 28 52.88 8.53 -20.38
N LEU A 29 53.71 7.57 -20.00
CA LEU A 29 53.28 6.26 -19.50
C LEU A 29 52.54 6.39 -18.17
N LEU A 30 53.01 7.22 -17.25
CA LEU A 30 52.36 7.47 -15.96
C LEU A 30 51.02 8.18 -16.14
N THR A 31 50.94 9.18 -17.06
CA THR A 31 49.67 9.86 -17.36
C THR A 31 48.68 8.92 -18.04
N LEU A 32 49.13 8.11 -18.99
CA LEU A 32 48.27 7.12 -19.65
C LEU A 32 47.78 6.04 -18.66
N GLY A 33 48.66 5.52 -17.80
CA GLY A 33 48.31 4.57 -16.74
C GLY A 33 47.34 5.17 -15.73
N GLY A 34 47.54 6.41 -15.33
CA GLY A 34 46.65 7.16 -14.48
C GLY A 34 45.25 7.36 -15.13
N TYR A 35 45.25 7.74 -16.41
CA TYR A 35 43.99 7.88 -17.17
C TYR A 35 43.24 6.56 -17.31
N ILE A 36 43.89 5.45 -17.64
CA ILE A 36 43.28 4.13 -17.74
C ILE A 36 42.72 3.72 -16.38
N TYR A 37 43.47 3.86 -15.29
CA TYR A 37 43.05 3.56 -13.95
C TYR A 37 41.80 4.37 -13.53
N LEU A 38 41.78 5.68 -13.77
CA LEU A 38 40.63 6.55 -13.46
C LEU A 38 39.39 6.19 -14.30
N LYS A 39 39.62 5.90 -15.60
CA LYS A 39 38.54 5.47 -16.51
C LYS A 39 37.90 4.15 -16.07
N GLU A 40 38.70 3.14 -15.72
CA GLU A 40 38.19 1.86 -15.22
C GLU A 40 37.44 2.03 -13.90
N LYS A 41 37.95 2.83 -12.98
CA LYS A 41 37.33 3.15 -11.71
C LYS A 41 36.00 3.88 -11.91
N PHE A 42 35.93 4.85 -12.82
CA PHE A 42 34.70 5.56 -13.15
C PHE A 42 33.65 4.64 -13.79
N LEU A 43 34.06 3.82 -14.75
CA LEU A 43 33.18 2.86 -15.42
C LEU A 43 32.65 1.81 -14.44
N SER A 44 33.47 1.29 -13.54
CA SER A 44 33.05 0.32 -12.52
C SER A 44 32.07 0.94 -11.52
N SER A 45 32.30 2.18 -11.11
CA SER A 45 31.37 2.91 -10.22
C SER A 45 30.03 3.20 -10.90
N SER A 46 30.03 3.62 -12.16
CA SER A 46 28.80 3.86 -12.93
C SER A 46 28.01 2.57 -13.14
N ALA A 47 28.68 1.48 -13.54
CA ALA A 47 28.04 0.18 -13.72
C ALA A 47 27.45 -0.36 -12.41
N PHE A 48 28.12 -0.17 -11.28
CA PHE A 48 27.61 -0.54 -9.96
C PHE A 48 26.36 0.25 -9.62
N SER A 49 26.36 1.57 -9.76
CA SER A 49 25.22 2.45 -9.47
C SER A 49 24.00 2.10 -10.31
N GLN A 50 24.18 1.79 -11.60
CA GLN A 50 23.09 1.33 -12.46
C GLN A 50 22.46 0.02 -11.95
N LYS A 51 23.28 -0.93 -11.51
CA LYS A 51 22.79 -2.20 -10.97
C LYS A 51 22.09 -2.02 -9.63
N VAL A 52 22.61 -1.14 -8.76
CA VAL A 52 21.92 -0.80 -7.51
C VAL A 52 20.55 -0.20 -7.80
N PHE A 53 20.44 0.70 -8.77
CA PHE A 53 19.16 1.26 -9.21
C PHE A 53 18.18 0.19 -9.71
N ILE A 54 18.64 -0.80 -10.48
CA ILE A 54 17.81 -1.94 -10.90
C ILE A 54 17.30 -2.73 -9.69
N ALA A 55 18.16 -3.01 -8.71
CA ALA A 55 17.75 -3.66 -7.47
C ALA A 55 16.68 -2.88 -6.71
N ASP A 56 16.84 -1.54 -6.59
CA ASP A 56 15.85 -0.63 -6.01
C ASP A 56 14.49 -0.75 -6.70
N GLN A 57 14.46 -0.72 -8.03
CA GLN A 57 13.22 -0.81 -8.80
C GLN A 57 12.50 -2.15 -8.56
N ILE A 58 13.24 -3.24 -8.50
CA ILE A 58 12.67 -4.57 -8.25
C ILE A 58 12.14 -4.67 -6.83
N ILE A 59 12.92 -4.21 -5.84
CA ILE A 59 12.50 -4.22 -4.43
C ILE A 59 11.21 -3.42 -4.28
N ASN A 60 11.14 -2.19 -4.80
CA ASN A 60 9.95 -1.35 -4.72
C ASN A 60 8.75 -1.99 -5.46
N SER A 61 8.98 -2.60 -6.64
CA SER A 61 7.94 -3.33 -7.38
C SER A 61 7.41 -4.53 -6.59
N GLN A 62 8.28 -5.29 -5.92
CA GLN A 62 7.85 -6.43 -5.09
C GLN A 62 7.08 -5.96 -3.85
N LEU A 63 7.53 -4.91 -3.17
CA LEU A 63 6.81 -4.31 -2.05
C LEU A 63 5.40 -3.87 -2.48
N TYR A 64 5.29 -3.20 -3.62
CA TYR A 64 4.00 -2.79 -4.16
C TYR A 64 3.09 -3.98 -4.49
N LYS A 65 3.62 -5.03 -5.15
CA LYS A 65 2.84 -6.23 -5.53
C LYS A 65 2.28 -6.98 -4.33
N ILE A 66 2.98 -6.98 -3.21
CA ILE A 66 2.50 -7.60 -1.96
C ILE A 66 1.67 -6.64 -1.10
N GLY A 67 1.32 -5.47 -1.63
CA GLY A 67 0.44 -4.50 -0.97
C GLY A 67 1.09 -3.68 0.15
N ILE A 68 2.43 -3.62 0.20
CA ILE A 68 3.13 -2.77 1.17
C ILE A 68 3.11 -1.32 0.68
N SER A 69 2.43 -0.47 1.42
CA SER A 69 2.40 0.97 1.22
C SER A 69 3.50 1.70 2.01
N LYS A 70 3.56 3.02 1.88
CA LYS A 70 4.51 3.82 2.66
C LYS A 70 4.27 3.78 4.16
N GLN A 71 3.04 3.45 4.58
CA GLN A 71 2.64 3.42 6.00
C GLN A 71 3.24 2.20 6.72
N GLU A 72 3.41 1.08 6.02
CA GLU A 72 4.03 -0.12 6.58
C GLU A 72 5.56 -0.03 6.66
N ILE A 73 6.18 0.97 6.02
CA ILE A 73 7.62 1.20 6.11
C ILE A 73 7.93 2.11 7.29
N SER A 74 8.31 1.51 8.43
CA SER A 74 8.57 2.23 9.67
C SER A 74 9.95 2.89 9.73
N LEU A 75 10.91 2.43 8.92
CA LEU A 75 12.24 3.00 8.80
C LEU A 75 12.71 2.93 7.34
N ARG A 76 13.22 4.05 6.84
CA ARG A 76 13.99 4.12 5.59
C ARG A 76 15.24 4.94 5.85
N GLN A 77 16.39 4.30 5.81
CA GLN A 77 17.69 4.91 6.11
C GLN A 77 18.74 4.43 5.11
N SER A 78 19.65 5.31 4.72
CA SER A 78 20.87 4.96 3.96
C SER A 78 22.09 5.01 4.87
N ILE A 79 22.92 3.98 4.81
CA ILE A 79 24.18 3.89 5.55
C ILE A 79 25.33 3.87 4.54
N LEU A 80 26.26 4.79 4.68
CA LEU A 80 27.46 4.84 3.85
C LEU A 80 28.39 3.67 4.22
N LYS A 81 28.67 2.80 3.26
CA LYS A 81 29.64 1.71 3.36
C LYS A 81 30.89 2.05 2.57
N ARG A 82 32.04 1.53 3.00
CA ARG A 82 33.33 1.73 2.34
C ARG A 82 34.14 0.43 2.31
N GLU A 83 34.77 0.20 1.19
CA GLU A 83 35.70 -0.90 0.99
C GLU A 83 36.94 -0.33 0.22
N GLY A 84 38.02 -0.14 0.93
CA GLY A 84 39.17 0.61 0.37
C GLY A 84 38.74 2.03 -0.08
N ASN A 85 39.01 2.34 -1.34
CA ASN A 85 38.65 3.63 -1.96
C ASN A 85 37.23 3.65 -2.59
N PHE A 86 36.48 2.56 -2.47
CA PHE A 86 35.13 2.46 -3.02
C PHE A 86 34.10 2.69 -1.92
N ALA A 87 33.15 3.59 -2.17
CA ALA A 87 32.07 3.88 -1.24
C ALA A 87 30.71 3.73 -1.93
N TRP A 88 29.72 3.21 -1.19
CA TRP A 88 28.34 3.10 -1.67
C TRP A 88 27.36 3.27 -0.49
N GLU A 89 26.12 3.57 -0.81
CA GLU A 89 25.05 3.60 0.16
C GLU A 89 24.37 2.24 0.26
N GLN A 90 24.17 1.76 1.48
CA GLN A 90 23.33 0.60 1.78
C GLN A 90 21.99 1.09 2.28
N SER A 91 20.92 0.74 1.58
CA SER A 91 19.55 1.07 1.96
C SER A 91 19.05 0.10 3.03
N HIS A 92 18.56 0.62 4.13
CA HIS A 92 17.92 -0.15 5.21
C HIS A 92 16.43 0.18 5.25
N LEU A 93 15.59 -0.84 5.09
CA LEU A 93 14.14 -0.74 5.20
C LEU A 93 13.65 -1.62 6.34
N LYS A 94 12.85 -1.06 7.22
CA LYS A 94 12.12 -1.79 8.26
C LYS A 94 10.65 -1.73 7.95
N ILE A 95 10.03 -2.87 7.72
CA ILE A 95 8.70 -3.01 7.15
C ILE A 95 7.85 -3.82 8.11
N GLN A 96 6.70 -3.28 8.51
CA GLN A 96 5.72 -4.01 9.29
C GLN A 96 4.84 -4.84 8.33
N LEU A 97 4.84 -6.16 8.50
CA LEU A 97 4.02 -7.04 7.68
C LEU A 97 2.56 -7.05 8.14
N PRO A 98 1.61 -6.92 7.21
CA PRO A 98 0.22 -7.28 7.46
C PRO A 98 0.09 -8.75 7.86
N LYS A 99 -0.85 -9.05 8.75
CA LYS A 99 -1.10 -10.43 9.25
C LYS A 99 -1.46 -11.44 8.15
N SER A 100 -1.94 -10.95 7.01
CA SER A 100 -2.30 -11.76 5.84
C SER A 100 -1.11 -12.28 5.04
N LEU A 101 0.10 -11.74 5.26
CA LEU A 101 1.29 -12.10 4.51
C LEU A 101 2.18 -13.04 5.31
N SER A 102 2.53 -14.16 4.70
CA SER A 102 3.45 -15.12 5.28
C SER A 102 4.91 -14.74 4.97
N PRO A 103 5.82 -14.78 5.96
CA PRO A 103 7.24 -14.52 5.73
C PRO A 103 7.87 -15.40 4.65
N SER A 104 7.49 -16.68 4.59
CA SER A 104 7.99 -17.62 3.58
C SER A 104 7.58 -17.24 2.16
N MET A 105 6.36 -16.77 1.97
CA MET A 105 5.88 -16.29 0.66
C MET A 105 6.66 -15.04 0.22
N ILE A 106 6.97 -14.14 1.14
CA ILE A 106 7.76 -12.93 0.85
C ILE A 106 9.17 -13.32 0.45
N GLU A 107 9.80 -14.18 1.23
CA GLU A 107 11.14 -14.68 0.94
C GLU A 107 11.23 -15.32 -0.45
N GLU A 108 10.28 -16.19 -0.79
CA GLU A 108 10.22 -16.85 -2.09
C GLU A 108 10.04 -15.86 -3.24
N ASN A 109 9.11 -14.90 -3.10
CA ASN A 109 8.85 -13.88 -4.11
C ASN A 109 10.08 -13.01 -4.39
N PHE A 110 10.78 -12.56 -3.34
CA PHE A 110 11.99 -11.77 -3.48
C PHE A 110 13.14 -12.58 -4.08
N LYS A 111 13.36 -13.81 -3.60
CA LYS A 111 14.37 -14.73 -4.17
C LYS A 111 14.12 -15.00 -5.64
N ARG A 112 12.88 -15.31 -6.01
CA ARG A 112 12.50 -15.57 -7.40
C ARG A 112 12.76 -14.35 -8.29
N SER A 113 12.34 -13.17 -7.86
CA SER A 113 12.46 -11.95 -8.67
C SER A 113 13.89 -11.49 -8.88
N LEU A 114 14.75 -11.63 -7.85
CA LEU A 114 16.16 -11.25 -7.94
C LEU A 114 16.99 -12.33 -8.65
N SER A 115 16.64 -13.62 -8.51
CA SER A 115 17.33 -14.71 -9.22
C SER A 115 17.15 -14.65 -10.74
N LEU A 116 16.01 -14.12 -11.23
CA LEU A 116 15.76 -13.90 -12.65
C LEU A 116 16.74 -12.90 -13.29
N LEU A 117 17.37 -12.03 -12.52
CA LEU A 117 18.39 -11.11 -13.00
C LEU A 117 19.75 -11.77 -13.20
N GLY A 118 19.99 -12.95 -12.59
CA GLY A 118 21.28 -13.64 -12.61
C GLY A 118 22.40 -12.82 -11.95
N LYS A 119 23.66 -13.22 -12.23
CA LYS A 119 24.81 -12.43 -11.76
C LYS A 119 24.78 -11.03 -12.38
N PRO A 120 25.10 -9.96 -11.65
CA PRO A 120 25.82 -9.94 -10.36
C PRO A 120 24.91 -9.75 -9.12
N PHE A 121 23.65 -10.12 -9.18
CA PHE A 121 22.71 -9.98 -8.06
C PHE A 121 22.69 -11.25 -7.22
N SER A 122 22.61 -11.11 -5.90
CA SER A 122 22.37 -12.20 -4.98
C SER A 122 21.53 -11.75 -3.80
N ILE A 123 20.82 -12.68 -3.19
CA ILE A 123 19.99 -12.44 -2.01
C ILE A 123 20.27 -13.49 -0.96
N GLN A 124 20.42 -13.06 0.28
CA GLN A 124 20.52 -13.91 1.45
C GLN A 124 19.36 -13.62 2.38
N SER A 125 18.85 -14.65 3.03
CA SER A 125 17.74 -14.53 3.99
C SER A 125 18.12 -15.12 5.32
N SER A 126 17.60 -14.51 6.38
CA SER A 126 17.68 -15.01 7.75
C SER A 126 16.33 -14.81 8.42
N GLN A 127 15.75 -15.88 8.94
CA GLN A 127 14.45 -15.85 9.60
C GLN A 127 14.65 -16.01 11.11
N GLY A 128 14.17 -15.02 11.85
CA GLY A 128 14.06 -15.05 13.32
C GLY A 128 12.63 -15.37 13.76
N SER A 129 12.38 -15.34 15.07
CA SER A 129 11.05 -15.58 15.65
C SER A 129 10.03 -14.51 15.23
N GLU A 130 10.44 -13.24 15.10
CA GLU A 130 9.56 -12.11 14.83
C GLU A 130 9.98 -11.27 13.62
N SER A 131 10.97 -11.73 12.87
CA SER A 131 11.48 -11.00 11.73
C SER A 131 12.05 -11.90 10.64
N LEU A 132 11.85 -11.49 9.40
CA LEU A 132 12.55 -11.98 8.22
C LEU A 132 13.51 -10.88 7.75
N GLN A 133 14.78 -11.20 7.65
CA GLN A 133 15.78 -10.30 7.09
C GLN A 133 16.18 -10.79 5.70
N LEU A 134 16.18 -9.87 4.73
CA LEU A 134 16.66 -10.10 3.39
C LEU A 134 17.81 -9.13 3.12
N GLU A 135 19.00 -9.68 2.80
CA GLU A 135 20.14 -8.90 2.35
C GLU A 135 20.32 -9.07 0.85
N VAL A 136 20.24 -7.98 0.11
CA VAL A 136 20.48 -7.96 -1.34
C VAL A 136 21.88 -7.45 -1.60
N LYS A 137 22.66 -8.22 -2.36
CA LYS A 137 24.00 -7.87 -2.79
C LYS A 137 24.05 -7.64 -4.28
N VAL A 138 24.79 -6.61 -4.66
CA VAL A 138 25.11 -6.28 -6.03
C VAL A 138 26.64 -6.30 -6.18
N MET A 139 27.16 -7.14 -7.08
CA MET A 139 28.62 -7.34 -7.23
C MET A 139 29.29 -7.67 -5.89
N ASP A 140 28.68 -8.61 -5.14
CA ASP A 140 29.10 -9.09 -3.81
C ASP A 140 29.06 -8.05 -2.67
N ARG A 141 28.59 -6.83 -2.93
CA ARG A 141 28.42 -5.78 -1.92
C ARG A 141 26.96 -5.67 -1.46
N ALA A 142 26.77 -5.70 -0.14
CA ALA A 142 25.45 -5.52 0.46
C ALA A 142 24.93 -4.09 0.19
N THR A 143 23.89 -3.99 -0.64
CA THR A 143 23.30 -2.71 -1.07
C THR A 143 21.94 -2.44 -0.43
N HIS A 144 21.19 -3.50 -0.05
CA HIS A 144 19.90 -3.34 0.61
C HIS A 144 19.79 -4.34 1.76
N GLN A 145 19.23 -3.87 2.86
CA GLN A 145 18.81 -4.69 3.98
C GLN A 145 17.34 -4.43 4.27
N LEU A 146 16.50 -5.44 4.06
CA LEU A 146 15.08 -5.40 4.30
C LEU A 146 14.79 -6.20 5.55
N THR A 147 14.19 -5.57 6.55
CA THR A 147 13.75 -6.25 7.78
C THR A 147 12.23 -6.22 7.81
N PHE A 148 11.62 -7.35 7.55
CA PHE A 148 10.18 -7.53 7.67
C PHE A 148 9.87 -7.99 9.09
N LEU A 149 9.13 -7.16 9.81
CA LEU A 149 8.64 -7.50 11.15
C LEU A 149 7.27 -8.13 11.00
N TYR A 150 7.11 -9.30 11.52
CA TYR A 150 5.82 -9.91 11.71
C TYR A 150 5.60 -10.10 13.21
N SER A 151 4.55 -9.53 13.70
CA SER A 151 4.09 -9.87 15.02
C SER A 151 3.66 -11.34 14.95
N ILE A 152 4.38 -12.25 15.59
CA ILE A 152 3.67 -13.40 16.13
C ILE A 152 2.59 -12.76 16.99
N PRO A 153 1.31 -13.06 16.75
CA PRO A 153 0.30 -12.52 17.63
C PRO A 153 0.55 -13.10 19.03
N THR A 154 1.37 -12.44 19.83
CA THR A 154 1.19 -12.42 21.26
C THR A 154 -0.02 -11.53 21.51
N THR A 155 -1.06 -11.72 20.75
CA THR A 155 -2.36 -11.25 21.14
C THR A 155 -2.65 -12.08 22.38
N LYS A 156 -2.47 -11.50 23.55
CA LYS A 156 -3.60 -11.57 24.45
C LYS A 156 -4.79 -11.31 23.55
N ILE A 157 -5.46 -12.38 23.12
CA ILE A 157 -6.73 -12.27 22.42
C ILE A 157 -7.52 -11.40 23.38
N ASP A 158 -7.78 -10.17 22.97
CA ASP A 158 -8.65 -9.31 23.75
C ASP A 158 -10.01 -9.98 23.65
N LEU A 159 -10.27 -10.87 24.63
CA LEU A 159 -11.50 -11.65 24.73
C LEU A 159 -12.69 -10.77 25.12
N ARG A 160 -12.46 -9.47 25.35
CA ARG A 160 -13.54 -8.54 25.58
C ARG A 160 -14.43 -8.52 24.34
N PRO A 161 -15.74 -8.65 24.51
CA PRO A 161 -16.67 -8.53 23.40
C PRO A 161 -16.46 -7.14 22.75
N LYS A 162 -16.41 -7.12 21.43
CA LYS A 162 -16.33 -5.88 20.66
C LYS A 162 -17.73 -5.54 20.19
N MET A 163 -18.11 -4.29 20.37
CA MET A 163 -19.38 -3.73 19.89
C MET A 163 -19.06 -2.61 18.90
N ALA A 164 -19.71 -2.63 17.75
CA ALA A 164 -19.76 -1.53 16.81
C ALA A 164 -21.13 -0.90 16.86
N ILE A 165 -21.21 0.41 17.01
CA ILE A 165 -22.46 1.17 17.00
C ILE A 165 -22.54 1.91 15.69
N VAL A 166 -23.64 1.70 14.96
CA VAL A 166 -23.95 2.36 13.70
C VAL A 166 -25.19 3.22 13.90
N ILE A 167 -25.12 4.45 13.45
CA ILE A 167 -26.23 5.38 13.45
C ILE A 167 -26.75 5.50 12.02
N ASP A 168 -27.92 4.96 11.76
CA ASP A 168 -28.55 4.92 10.44
C ASP A 168 -29.38 6.20 10.15
N ASP A 169 -29.92 6.29 8.92
CA ASP A 169 -30.86 7.32 8.45
C ASP A 169 -30.36 8.76 8.49
N LEU A 170 -29.05 8.99 8.59
CA LEU A 170 -28.48 10.33 8.64
C LEU A 170 -28.58 11.01 7.27
N GLY A 171 -28.65 12.35 7.28
CA GLY A 171 -28.63 13.17 6.09
C GLY A 171 -29.87 14.04 5.87
N LYS A 172 -31.03 13.65 6.41
CA LYS A 172 -32.28 14.43 6.30
C LYS A 172 -32.28 15.63 7.26
N GLU A 173 -31.91 15.40 8.50
CA GLU A 173 -31.87 16.44 9.54
C GLU A 173 -30.44 16.74 9.97
N ASN A 174 -30.13 18.04 10.13
CA ASN A 174 -28.78 18.45 10.49
C ASN A 174 -28.54 18.47 12.01
N HIS A 175 -29.55 18.81 12.80
CA HIS A 175 -29.43 19.02 14.26
C HIS A 175 -28.97 17.74 14.99
N ILE A 176 -29.65 16.60 14.79
CA ILE A 176 -29.24 15.33 15.40
C ILE A 176 -27.87 14.87 14.89
N SER A 177 -27.62 15.04 13.60
CA SER A 177 -26.31 14.70 13.00
C SER A 177 -25.18 15.52 13.62
N GLN A 178 -25.40 16.80 13.88
CA GLN A 178 -24.42 17.67 14.53
C GLN A 178 -24.13 17.26 15.97
N GLU A 179 -25.12 16.86 16.74
CA GLU A 179 -24.91 16.36 18.10
C GLU A 179 -24.04 15.10 18.09
N ILE A 180 -24.36 14.11 17.22
CA ILE A 180 -23.65 12.85 17.08
C ILE A 180 -22.19 13.07 16.65
N LEU A 181 -21.95 14.02 15.74
CA LEU A 181 -20.61 14.40 15.28
C LEU A 181 -19.71 14.89 16.41
N HIS A 182 -20.30 15.52 17.45
CA HIS A 182 -19.56 16.05 18.61
C HIS A 182 -19.29 15.04 19.72
N TRP A 183 -19.92 13.87 19.67
CA TRP A 183 -19.67 12.83 20.67
C TRP A 183 -18.27 12.24 20.47
N ASP A 184 -17.52 12.12 21.54
CA ASP A 184 -16.19 11.48 21.55
C ASP A 184 -16.34 9.94 21.69
N LEU A 185 -17.07 9.35 20.75
CA LEU A 185 -17.35 7.91 20.67
C LEU A 185 -16.99 7.39 19.28
N PRO A 186 -16.45 6.17 19.17
CA PRO A 186 -16.12 5.54 17.90
C PRO A 186 -17.41 5.01 17.21
N LEU A 187 -18.16 5.91 16.60
CA LEU A 187 -19.41 5.61 15.90
C LEU A 187 -19.17 5.51 14.40
N THR A 188 -19.94 4.62 13.75
CA THR A 188 -20.08 4.55 12.30
C THR A 188 -21.34 5.29 11.90
N LEU A 189 -21.23 6.25 10.98
CA LEU A 189 -22.34 7.05 10.49
C LEU A 189 -22.81 6.54 9.14
N SER A 190 -24.05 6.07 9.10
CA SER A 190 -24.70 5.49 7.93
C SER A 190 -25.65 6.54 7.32
N ILE A 191 -25.28 7.05 6.13
CA ILE A 191 -25.84 8.26 5.55
C ILE A 191 -26.65 7.93 4.30
N LEU A 192 -27.89 8.43 4.23
CA LEU A 192 -28.76 8.31 3.05
C LEU A 192 -28.23 9.19 1.90
N PRO A 193 -28.12 8.68 0.67
CA PRO A 193 -27.69 9.46 -0.48
C PRO A 193 -28.76 10.51 -0.84
N PHE A 194 -28.32 11.57 -1.56
CA PHE A 194 -29.16 12.63 -2.11
C PHE A 194 -30.00 13.43 -1.09
N THR A 195 -29.83 13.19 0.19
CA THR A 195 -30.47 14.00 1.23
C THR A 195 -29.78 15.34 1.41
N ALA A 196 -30.51 16.34 1.91
CA ALA A 196 -30.07 17.75 1.92
C ALA A 196 -28.73 18.00 2.61
N HIS A 197 -28.39 17.22 3.65
CA HIS A 197 -27.18 17.41 4.44
C HIS A 197 -26.15 16.27 4.30
N ALA A 198 -26.44 15.26 3.48
CA ALA A 198 -25.65 14.04 3.37
C ALA A 198 -24.15 14.32 3.16
N LYS A 199 -23.83 15.10 2.14
CA LYS A 199 -22.43 15.43 1.79
C LYS A 199 -21.71 16.22 2.88
N ALA A 200 -22.38 17.18 3.51
CA ALA A 200 -21.81 18.00 4.57
C ALA A 200 -21.49 17.16 5.80
N ILE A 201 -22.42 16.29 6.22
CA ILE A 201 -22.25 15.36 7.34
C ILE A 201 -21.09 14.40 7.08
N ALA A 202 -21.00 13.80 5.87
CA ALA A 202 -19.92 12.90 5.51
C ALA A 202 -18.54 13.56 5.56
N LEU A 203 -18.42 14.79 5.06
CA LEU A 203 -17.18 15.58 5.11
C LEU A 203 -16.76 15.86 6.55
N GLU A 204 -17.67 16.33 7.37
CA GLU A 204 -17.39 16.66 8.78
C GLU A 204 -17.08 15.40 9.59
N ALA A 205 -17.82 14.31 9.39
CA ALA A 205 -17.55 13.02 10.03
C ALA A 205 -16.12 12.55 9.73
N HIS A 206 -15.71 12.60 8.47
CA HIS A 206 -14.36 12.23 8.06
C HIS A 206 -13.30 13.12 8.71
N GLN A 207 -13.49 14.44 8.76
CA GLN A 207 -12.58 15.37 9.42
C GLN A 207 -12.43 15.09 10.92
N ARG A 208 -13.48 14.59 11.55
CA ARG A 208 -13.50 14.19 12.98
C ARG A 208 -13.04 12.76 13.22
N GLY A 209 -12.58 12.05 12.20
CA GLY A 209 -12.09 10.67 12.30
C GLY A 209 -13.18 9.62 12.51
N LYS A 210 -14.45 9.95 12.28
CA LYS A 210 -15.55 8.99 12.33
C LYS A 210 -15.64 8.20 11.03
N GLU A 211 -16.05 6.95 11.15
CA GLU A 211 -16.31 6.11 9.98
C GLU A 211 -17.64 6.49 9.32
N VAL A 212 -17.61 6.54 7.98
CA VAL A 212 -18.78 6.85 7.16
C VAL A 212 -19.10 5.65 6.27
N ILE A 213 -20.37 5.26 6.22
CA ILE A 213 -20.89 4.27 5.27
C ILE A 213 -22.11 4.85 4.54
N LEU A 214 -22.36 4.31 3.35
CA LEU A 214 -23.57 4.61 2.58
C LEU A 214 -24.75 3.81 3.16
N HIS A 215 -25.82 4.48 3.53
CA HIS A 215 -27.11 3.84 3.84
C HIS A 215 -27.92 3.74 2.55
N LEU A 216 -27.81 2.59 1.87
CA LEU A 216 -28.26 2.39 0.50
C LEU A 216 -29.75 2.06 0.47
N PRO A 217 -30.60 2.92 -0.14
CA PRO A 217 -32.02 2.65 -0.26
C PRO A 217 -32.28 1.44 -1.16
N MET A 218 -33.08 0.49 -0.66
CA MET A 218 -33.44 -0.74 -1.35
C MET A 218 -34.93 -1.04 -1.23
N GLU A 219 -35.48 -1.71 -2.25
CA GLU A 219 -36.90 -2.02 -2.34
C GLU A 219 -37.41 -2.86 -1.16
N PRO A 220 -38.40 -2.35 -0.38
CA PRO A 220 -39.14 -3.15 0.63
C PRO A 220 -40.32 -3.89 0.02
N HIS A 221 -40.85 -4.90 0.70
CA HIS A 221 -42.10 -5.61 0.30
C HIS A 221 -43.30 -4.68 0.13
N GLY A 222 -43.32 -3.56 0.82
CA GLY A 222 -44.41 -2.58 0.73
C GLY A 222 -44.35 -1.62 -0.45
N TYR A 223 -43.30 -1.66 -1.27
CA TYR A 223 -43.16 -0.78 -2.44
C TYR A 223 -44.27 -1.04 -3.49
N PRO A 224 -44.85 -0.01 -4.16
CA PRO A 224 -44.48 1.41 -4.08
C PRO A 224 -45.20 2.21 -2.97
N LYS A 225 -46.02 1.61 -2.14
CA LYS A 225 -46.73 2.31 -1.04
C LYS A 225 -45.77 2.79 0.05
N ILE A 226 -44.69 2.03 0.26
CA ILE A 226 -43.59 2.37 1.16
C ILE A 226 -42.37 2.66 0.28
N GLU A 227 -41.99 3.92 0.19
CA GLU A 227 -40.86 4.37 -0.65
C GLU A 227 -39.60 4.41 0.18
N PRO A 228 -38.50 3.78 -0.29
CA PRO A 228 -37.21 3.79 0.42
C PRO A 228 -36.41 5.11 0.19
N GLY A 229 -36.91 6.00 -0.62
CA GLY A 229 -36.27 7.29 -0.89
C GLY A 229 -35.50 7.36 -2.21
N GLU A 230 -34.90 8.51 -2.44
CA GLU A 230 -34.14 8.76 -3.66
C GLU A 230 -32.91 7.85 -3.74
N GLY A 231 -32.60 7.36 -4.95
CA GLY A 231 -31.51 6.42 -5.17
C GLY A 231 -31.87 4.96 -4.97
N ALA A 232 -33.15 4.63 -4.71
CA ALA A 232 -33.56 3.27 -4.41
C ALA A 232 -33.19 2.25 -5.49
N LEU A 233 -32.57 1.16 -5.09
CA LEU A 233 -32.38 -0.03 -5.92
C LEU A 233 -33.66 -0.88 -5.88
N LEU A 234 -34.23 -1.15 -7.06
CA LEU A 234 -35.48 -1.88 -7.22
C LEU A 234 -35.23 -3.23 -7.86
N GLN A 235 -36.07 -4.21 -7.49
CA GLN A 235 -35.94 -5.59 -7.99
C GLN A 235 -36.16 -5.68 -9.51
N GLU A 236 -37.02 -4.86 -10.08
CA GLU A 236 -37.27 -4.81 -11.52
C GLU A 236 -36.18 -4.19 -12.37
N MET A 237 -35.16 -3.55 -11.74
CA MET A 237 -34.07 -2.95 -12.47
C MET A 237 -33.22 -4.01 -13.16
N GLU A 238 -32.98 -3.84 -14.45
CA GLU A 238 -31.96 -4.59 -15.18
C GLU A 238 -30.55 -4.29 -14.61
N GLU A 239 -29.63 -5.24 -14.74
CA GLU A 239 -28.28 -5.17 -14.17
C GLU A 239 -27.58 -3.84 -14.46
N GLU A 240 -27.61 -3.39 -15.70
CA GLU A 240 -26.95 -2.14 -16.10
C GLU A 240 -27.56 -0.91 -15.41
N LYS A 241 -28.89 -0.86 -15.27
CA LYS A 241 -29.60 0.23 -14.57
C LYS A 241 -29.30 0.18 -13.07
N LEU A 242 -29.30 -1.03 -12.49
CA LEU A 242 -28.99 -1.26 -11.08
C LEU A 242 -27.58 -0.80 -10.74
N LEU A 243 -26.58 -1.19 -11.53
CA LEU A 243 -25.18 -0.80 -11.33
C LEU A 243 -24.96 0.71 -11.55
N ARG A 244 -25.65 1.31 -12.52
CA ARG A 244 -25.58 2.78 -12.73
C ARG A 244 -26.14 3.53 -11.52
N GLN A 245 -27.27 3.07 -10.97
CA GLN A 245 -27.84 3.71 -9.78
C GLN A 245 -26.94 3.51 -8.57
N LEU A 246 -26.45 2.29 -8.30
CA LEU A 246 -25.48 2.01 -7.23
C LEU A 246 -24.22 2.91 -7.32
N SER A 247 -23.71 3.13 -8.54
CA SER A 247 -22.55 4.02 -8.73
C SER A 247 -22.87 5.46 -8.31
N LYS A 248 -24.04 5.98 -8.68
CA LYS A 248 -24.49 7.34 -8.28
C LYS A 248 -24.63 7.46 -6.77
N ASP A 249 -25.20 6.44 -6.13
CA ASP A 249 -25.40 6.43 -4.68
C ASP A 249 -24.07 6.45 -3.92
N ILE A 250 -23.11 5.64 -4.38
CA ILE A 250 -21.75 5.60 -3.83
C ILE A 250 -21.03 6.95 -4.03
N GLU A 251 -21.18 7.57 -5.18
CA GLU A 251 -20.56 8.86 -5.51
C GLU A 251 -21.20 10.04 -4.75
N ALA A 252 -22.45 9.89 -4.31
CA ALA A 252 -23.16 10.93 -3.56
C ALA A 252 -22.56 11.17 -2.17
N ILE A 253 -21.96 10.15 -1.55
CA ILE A 253 -21.40 10.21 -0.19
C ILE A 253 -19.88 10.04 -0.24
N PRO A 254 -19.10 11.10 0.06
CA PRO A 254 -17.65 11.00 0.07
C PRO A 254 -17.13 10.20 1.28
N TYR A 255 -15.95 9.60 1.12
CA TYR A 255 -15.17 8.92 2.17
C TYR A 255 -15.80 7.65 2.74
N ILE A 256 -16.81 7.05 2.08
CA ILE A 256 -17.42 5.81 2.57
C ILE A 256 -16.40 4.66 2.63
N LYS A 257 -16.54 3.82 3.65
CA LYS A 257 -15.77 2.58 3.85
C LYS A 257 -16.59 1.33 3.57
N GLY A 258 -17.90 1.44 3.64
CA GLY A 258 -18.82 0.35 3.44
C GLY A 258 -20.21 0.83 3.06
N VAL A 259 -21.14 -0.13 2.98
CA VAL A 259 -22.52 0.09 2.62
C VAL A 259 -23.42 -0.73 3.55
N SER A 260 -24.50 -0.13 4.08
CA SER A 260 -25.60 -0.82 4.75
C SER A 260 -26.88 -0.68 3.93
N ASN A 261 -27.81 -1.62 4.04
CA ASN A 261 -29.09 -1.47 3.38
C ASN A 261 -30.08 -0.65 4.23
N HIS A 262 -30.66 0.39 3.62
CA HIS A 262 -31.85 1.07 4.12
C HIS A 262 -33.10 0.37 3.59
N MET A 263 -34.01 -0.06 4.49
CA MET A 263 -35.13 -0.92 4.10
C MET A 263 -34.62 -2.17 3.34
N GLY A 264 -35.26 -2.48 2.19
CA GLY A 264 -34.77 -3.52 1.30
C GLY A 264 -35.28 -4.91 1.61
N SER A 265 -36.33 -5.05 2.42
CA SER A 265 -36.84 -6.38 2.82
C SER A 265 -37.18 -7.29 1.64
N ARG A 266 -37.50 -6.73 0.46
CA ARG A 266 -37.74 -7.49 -0.77
C ARG A 266 -36.46 -7.75 -1.55
N LEU A 267 -35.64 -6.72 -1.78
CA LEU A 267 -34.43 -6.84 -2.60
C LEU A 267 -33.39 -7.71 -1.92
N MET A 268 -33.27 -7.65 -0.59
CA MET A 268 -32.33 -8.46 0.21
C MET A 268 -32.61 -9.97 0.17
N GLU A 269 -33.78 -10.40 -0.31
CA GLU A 269 -34.14 -11.80 -0.50
C GLU A 269 -33.78 -12.34 -1.89
N ASP A 270 -33.37 -11.47 -2.82
CA ASP A 270 -33.04 -11.83 -4.19
C ASP A 270 -31.53 -12.15 -4.33
N PRO A 271 -31.14 -13.43 -4.50
CA PRO A 271 -29.73 -13.83 -4.54
C PRO A 271 -29.00 -13.33 -5.79
N GLU A 272 -29.70 -13.13 -6.92
CA GLU A 272 -29.08 -12.63 -8.15
C GLU A 272 -28.77 -11.14 -8.03
N LYS A 273 -29.74 -10.34 -7.59
CA LYS A 273 -29.54 -8.90 -7.37
C LYS A 273 -28.50 -8.64 -6.31
N MET A 274 -28.55 -9.38 -5.19
CA MET A 274 -27.53 -9.24 -4.14
C MET A 274 -26.15 -9.64 -4.64
N ARG A 275 -26.02 -10.65 -5.48
CA ARG A 275 -24.74 -11.01 -6.07
C ARG A 275 -24.17 -9.90 -6.95
N ILE A 276 -24.98 -9.25 -7.77
CA ILE A 276 -24.57 -8.13 -8.61
C ILE A 276 -24.09 -6.96 -7.73
N ILE A 277 -24.91 -6.54 -6.77
CA ILE A 277 -24.59 -5.43 -5.86
C ILE A 277 -23.30 -5.70 -5.08
N LEU A 278 -23.20 -6.84 -4.42
CA LEU A 278 -22.07 -7.17 -3.54
C LEU A 278 -20.77 -7.43 -4.34
N SER A 279 -20.88 -7.89 -5.59
CA SER A 279 -19.70 -7.99 -6.48
C SER A 279 -19.14 -6.60 -6.81
N GLU A 280 -19.99 -5.62 -7.06
CA GLU A 280 -19.58 -4.24 -7.32
C GLU A 280 -18.98 -3.59 -6.05
N LEU A 281 -19.57 -3.81 -4.86
CA LEU A 281 -18.98 -3.35 -3.60
C LEU A 281 -17.58 -3.92 -3.38
N LYS A 282 -17.41 -5.23 -3.63
CA LYS A 282 -16.11 -5.89 -3.54
C LYS A 282 -15.10 -5.26 -4.52
N ARG A 283 -15.51 -5.02 -5.76
CA ARG A 283 -14.67 -4.39 -6.78
C ARG A 283 -14.18 -3.01 -6.35
N ARG A 284 -15.00 -2.28 -5.59
CA ARG A 284 -14.69 -0.94 -5.05
C ARG A 284 -13.94 -0.97 -3.71
N GLY A 285 -13.73 -2.14 -3.11
CA GLY A 285 -13.08 -2.28 -1.81
C GLY A 285 -13.92 -1.79 -0.64
N LEU A 286 -15.26 -1.84 -0.76
CA LEU A 286 -16.22 -1.45 0.26
C LEU A 286 -16.71 -2.71 1.00
N PHE A 287 -16.84 -2.66 2.34
CA PHE A 287 -17.49 -3.73 3.10
C PHE A 287 -19.01 -3.62 3.06
N PHE A 288 -19.71 -4.69 3.46
CA PHE A 288 -21.18 -4.69 3.53
C PHE A 288 -21.67 -4.97 4.95
N LEU A 289 -22.63 -4.17 5.40
CA LEU A 289 -23.38 -4.39 6.65
C LEU A 289 -24.83 -4.71 6.32
N ASP A 290 -25.25 -5.97 6.57
CA ASP A 290 -26.62 -6.39 6.43
C ASP A 290 -27.42 -5.90 7.64
N SER A 291 -28.32 -4.95 7.43
CA SER A 291 -29.21 -4.41 8.46
C SER A 291 -30.31 -5.37 8.87
N ARG A 292 -30.44 -6.55 8.23
CA ARG A 292 -31.40 -7.61 8.52
C ARG A 292 -32.85 -7.10 8.63
N THR A 293 -33.26 -6.39 7.60
CA THR A 293 -34.64 -5.87 7.47
C THR A 293 -35.68 -6.96 7.13
N THR A 294 -35.19 -8.15 6.85
CA THR A 294 -35.96 -9.38 6.68
C THR A 294 -35.20 -10.58 7.27
N PRO A 295 -35.86 -11.55 7.89
CA PRO A 295 -35.22 -12.80 8.34
C PRO A 295 -34.76 -13.69 7.16
N GLN A 296 -35.30 -13.49 5.95
CA GLN A 296 -34.96 -14.23 4.72
C GLN A 296 -33.80 -13.58 3.92
N THR A 297 -33.12 -12.61 4.50
CA THR A 297 -31.97 -11.98 3.81
C THR A 297 -30.92 -13.00 3.37
N VAL A 298 -30.45 -12.83 2.14
CA VAL A 298 -29.29 -13.60 1.58
C VAL A 298 -28.00 -12.80 1.58
N GLY A 299 -28.02 -11.58 2.14
CA GLY A 299 -26.91 -10.61 2.07
C GLY A 299 -25.61 -11.16 2.60
N LEU A 300 -25.55 -11.56 3.88
CA LEU A 300 -24.32 -12.07 4.50
C LEU A 300 -23.82 -13.36 3.86
N GLN A 301 -24.72 -14.27 3.48
CA GLN A 301 -24.35 -15.54 2.83
C GLN A 301 -23.72 -15.28 1.46
N THR A 302 -24.33 -14.40 0.67
CA THR A 302 -23.82 -14.00 -0.66
C THR A 302 -22.47 -13.29 -0.54
N ALA A 303 -22.33 -12.36 0.40
CA ALA A 303 -21.06 -11.68 0.66
C ALA A 303 -19.93 -12.65 1.00
N LYS A 304 -20.18 -13.62 1.88
CA LYS A 304 -19.22 -14.68 2.23
C LYS A 304 -18.82 -15.52 1.02
N SER A 305 -19.78 -15.90 0.17
CA SER A 305 -19.49 -16.68 -1.06
C SER A 305 -18.60 -15.93 -2.04
N LEU A 306 -18.74 -14.60 -2.08
CA LEU A 306 -17.90 -13.71 -2.90
C LEU A 306 -16.55 -13.38 -2.25
N GLY A 307 -16.33 -13.72 -0.98
CA GLY A 307 -15.16 -13.29 -0.21
C GLY A 307 -15.13 -11.77 -0.01
N LEU A 308 -16.30 -11.16 0.15
CA LEU A 308 -16.48 -9.77 0.54
C LEU A 308 -16.49 -9.68 2.07
N GLU A 309 -15.80 -8.68 2.62
CA GLU A 309 -15.90 -8.37 4.05
C GLU A 309 -17.32 -7.92 4.37
N ALA A 310 -18.00 -8.64 5.26
CA ALA A 310 -19.37 -8.34 5.61
C ALA A 310 -19.70 -8.73 7.04
N MET A 311 -20.64 -8.01 7.61
CA MET A 311 -21.26 -8.27 8.92
C MET A 311 -22.77 -8.18 8.81
N GLU A 312 -23.46 -8.68 9.81
CA GLU A 312 -24.89 -8.45 9.98
C GLU A 312 -25.18 -7.78 11.32
N ARG A 313 -26.24 -7.02 11.37
CA ARG A 313 -26.75 -6.40 12.58
C ARG A 313 -27.12 -7.46 13.62
N SER A 314 -26.64 -7.29 14.83
CA SER A 314 -26.97 -8.16 15.96
C SER A 314 -28.20 -7.68 16.70
N LEU A 315 -28.39 -6.38 16.89
CA LEU A 315 -29.44 -5.79 17.72
C LEU A 315 -29.78 -4.39 17.21
N PHE A 316 -31.05 -3.98 17.33
CA PHE A 316 -31.46 -2.58 17.33
C PHE A 316 -31.49 -2.06 18.75
N LEU A 317 -30.83 -0.93 19.01
CA LEU A 317 -30.83 -0.32 20.35
C LEU A 317 -32.03 0.57 20.61
N ASP A 318 -32.75 0.98 19.57
CA ASP A 318 -33.88 1.91 19.57
C ASP A 318 -35.27 1.25 19.35
N ASN A 319 -35.36 -0.07 19.52
CA ASN A 319 -36.66 -0.78 19.44
C ASN A 319 -37.66 -0.33 20.53
N SER A 320 -37.15 0.20 21.64
CA SER A 320 -37.95 0.77 22.71
C SER A 320 -37.50 2.20 23.02
N PRO A 321 -38.44 3.14 23.23
CA PRO A 321 -38.10 4.50 23.65
C PRO A 321 -37.65 4.59 25.10
N ASN A 322 -37.78 3.49 25.88
CA ASN A 322 -37.43 3.49 27.30
C ASN A 322 -35.96 3.21 27.49
N LYS A 323 -35.28 4.05 28.29
CA LYS A 323 -33.85 3.89 28.64
C LYS A 323 -33.52 2.58 29.36
N GLU A 324 -34.53 1.96 30.00
CA GLU A 324 -34.39 0.71 30.76
C GLU A 324 -34.35 -0.53 29.86
N ASP A 325 -34.73 -0.40 28.59
CA ASP A 325 -34.80 -1.51 27.61
C ASP A 325 -33.60 -1.58 26.70
N VAL A 326 -32.63 -0.68 26.86
CA VAL A 326 -31.41 -0.56 26.03
C VAL A 326 -30.13 -1.12 26.75
#